data_42db71a533684b402a97af79ad4380b2
#
_entry.id   42db71a533684b402a97af79ad4380b2
#
_cell.length_a   1.000
_cell.length_b   1.000
_cell.length_c   1.000
_cell.angle_alpha   90.00
_cell.angle_beta   90.00
_cell.angle_gamma   90.00
#
_symmetry.space_group_name_H-M   'P 1'
#
loop_
_entity.id
_entity.type
_entity.pdbx_description
1 polymer ?
#
loop_
_entity_poly.entity_id
_entity_poly.type
_entity_poly.pdbx_seq_one_letter_code
_entity_poly.pdbx_strand_id
1 'polypeptide(L)'
;MAELVTIARPYAEAVFRIAKENKALAAWSERLSLLSAIAGDAQMRSCIGNPQLSATQKSDLFKALVGKAVDGVEANLIDVLAENERLSVLPEIAGLFEALKGAEEGVTDATIHSAFPLDEKQRQDLIADLEARFKTRLTAEVVVDQSLIGGVKIVVGDQVLDTSVRGKLESMGLALKN
;
A
#
# COMPACT_ATOMS: atom_id res chain seq x y z
N MET A 1 2.42 -15.88 -0.78
CA MET A 1 2.10 -14.43 -0.74
C MET A 1 0.64 -14.15 -1.09
N ALA A 2 0.05 -14.70 -2.17
CA ALA A 2 -1.37 -14.51 -2.50
C ALA A 2 -2.37 -14.96 -1.43
N GLU A 3 -2.06 -16.01 -0.67
CA GLU A 3 -2.94 -16.52 0.39
C GLU A 3 -3.07 -15.56 1.58
N LEU A 4 -1.97 -14.91 2.00
CA LEU A 4 -1.99 -13.96 3.13
C LEU A 4 -2.83 -12.73 2.80
N VAL A 5 -2.74 -12.22 1.58
CA VAL A 5 -3.54 -11.08 1.10
C VAL A 5 -5.03 -11.44 1.09
N THR A 6 -5.39 -12.66 0.69
CA THR A 6 -6.79 -13.13 0.70
C THR A 6 -7.35 -13.20 2.13
N ILE A 7 -6.52 -13.64 3.08
CA ILE A 7 -6.91 -13.70 4.50
C ILE A 7 -7.00 -12.29 5.11
N ALA A 8 -6.11 -11.36 4.70
CA ALA A 8 -6.06 -10.00 5.21
C ALA A 8 -7.25 -9.13 4.76
N ARG A 9 -7.76 -9.37 3.56
CA ARG A 9 -8.78 -8.54 2.91
C ARG A 9 -10.01 -8.25 3.77
N PRO A 10 -10.72 -9.24 4.34
CA PRO A 10 -11.92 -8.97 5.14
C PRO A 10 -11.64 -8.11 6.38
N TYR A 11 -10.47 -8.24 6.98
CA TYR A 11 -10.07 -7.41 8.11
C TYR A 11 -9.77 -5.97 7.68
N ALA A 12 -9.04 -5.79 6.57
CA ALA A 12 -8.74 -4.46 6.02
C ALA A 12 -10.02 -3.71 5.62
N GLU A 13 -10.96 -4.39 4.96
CA GLU A 13 -12.26 -3.80 4.57
C GLU A 13 -13.12 -3.43 5.80
N ALA A 14 -13.12 -4.27 6.84
CA ALA A 14 -13.86 -4.00 8.07
C ALA A 14 -13.29 -2.77 8.80
N VAL A 15 -11.96 -2.71 8.97
CA VAL A 15 -11.28 -1.57 9.60
C VAL A 15 -11.47 -0.31 8.77
N PHE A 16 -11.37 -0.41 7.45
CA PHE A 16 -11.59 0.73 6.56
C PHE A 16 -13.00 1.30 6.68
N ARG A 17 -14.02 0.45 6.74
CA ARG A 17 -15.41 0.88 6.94
C ARG A 17 -15.59 1.63 8.25
N ILE A 18 -15.06 1.09 9.36
CA ILE A 18 -15.13 1.73 10.68
C ILE A 18 -14.36 3.06 10.69
N ALA A 19 -13.17 3.09 10.08
CA ALA A 19 -12.37 4.30 9.97
C ALA A 19 -13.05 5.38 9.14
N LYS A 20 -13.74 5.01 8.06
CA LYS A 20 -14.52 5.91 7.21
C LYS A 20 -15.73 6.47 7.94
N GLU A 21 -16.51 5.64 8.63
CA GLU A 21 -17.67 6.05 9.44
C GLU A 21 -17.27 7.06 10.54
N ASN A 22 -16.14 6.84 11.18
CA ASN A 22 -15.61 7.72 12.23
C ASN A 22 -14.79 8.91 11.69
N LYS A 23 -14.62 9.06 10.37
CA LYS A 23 -13.77 10.07 9.72
C LYS A 23 -12.33 10.08 10.27
N ALA A 24 -11.80 8.92 10.58
CA ALA A 24 -10.52 8.72 11.25
C ALA A 24 -9.51 7.95 10.38
N LEU A 25 -9.59 8.06 9.03
CA LEU A 25 -8.73 7.32 8.11
C LEU A 25 -7.24 7.56 8.37
N ALA A 26 -6.83 8.83 8.60
CA ALA A 26 -5.44 9.16 8.89
C ALA A 26 -4.95 8.54 10.21
N ALA A 27 -5.77 8.62 11.28
CA ALA A 27 -5.43 8.04 12.58
C ALA A 27 -5.30 6.50 12.49
N TRP A 28 -6.18 5.84 11.74
CA TRP A 28 -6.10 4.39 11.53
C TRP A 28 -4.89 3.97 10.68
N SER A 29 -4.50 4.79 9.71
CA SER A 29 -3.28 4.61 8.92
C SER A 29 -2.04 4.56 9.82
N GLU A 30 -1.88 5.55 10.71
CA GLU A 30 -0.77 5.60 11.66
C GLU A 30 -0.79 4.41 12.64
N ARG A 31 -1.96 4.04 13.16
CA ARG A 31 -2.13 2.91 14.07
C ARG A 31 -1.80 1.57 13.40
N LEU A 32 -2.32 1.33 12.20
CA LEU A 32 -2.03 0.11 11.45
C LEU A 32 -0.55 0.01 11.06
N SER A 33 0.10 1.14 10.74
CA SER A 33 1.53 1.20 10.50
C SER A 33 2.33 0.76 11.73
N LEU A 34 1.96 1.26 12.93
CA LEU A 34 2.57 0.85 14.20
C LEU A 34 2.36 -0.64 14.48
N LEU A 35 1.11 -1.13 14.35
CA LEU A 35 0.78 -2.54 14.53
C LEU A 35 1.56 -3.45 13.56
N SER A 36 1.70 -3.02 12.31
CA SER A 36 2.49 -3.70 11.27
C SER A 36 3.97 -3.76 11.64
N ALA A 37 4.54 -2.65 12.12
CA ALA A 37 5.92 -2.60 12.56
C ALA A 37 6.19 -3.55 13.74
N ILE A 38 5.29 -3.59 14.73
CA ILE A 38 5.38 -4.51 15.86
C ILE A 38 5.29 -5.97 15.39
N ALA A 39 4.31 -6.29 14.52
CA ALA A 39 4.16 -7.64 13.98
C ALA A 39 5.34 -8.07 13.10
N GLY A 40 6.01 -7.11 12.44
CA GLY A 40 7.20 -7.31 11.62
C GLY A 40 8.48 -7.53 12.42
N ASP A 41 8.51 -7.22 13.70
CA ASP A 41 9.67 -7.41 14.55
C ASP A 41 10.01 -8.90 14.71
N ALA A 42 11.33 -9.22 14.71
CA ALA A 42 11.79 -10.60 14.75
C ALA A 42 11.43 -11.32 16.07
N GLN A 43 11.50 -10.59 17.20
CA GLN A 43 11.15 -11.14 18.50
C GLN A 43 9.65 -11.36 18.60
N MET A 44 8.85 -10.39 18.10
CA MET A 44 7.39 -10.51 18.09
C MET A 44 6.91 -11.63 17.18
N ARG A 45 7.49 -11.81 16.00
CA ARG A 45 7.21 -12.97 15.14
C ARG A 45 7.47 -14.30 15.81
N SER A 46 8.55 -14.39 16.59
CA SER A 46 8.86 -15.58 17.37
C SER A 46 7.80 -15.85 18.45
N CYS A 47 7.29 -14.80 19.13
CA CYS A 47 6.21 -14.91 20.11
C CYS A 47 4.87 -15.29 19.45
N ILE A 48 4.51 -14.68 18.31
CA ILE A 48 3.29 -15.00 17.55
C ILE A 48 3.30 -16.47 17.12
N GLY A 49 4.44 -16.97 16.65
CA GLY A 49 4.60 -18.37 16.21
C GLY A 49 4.75 -19.39 17.34
N ASN A 50 4.84 -18.96 18.60
CA ASN A 50 5.01 -19.87 19.71
C ASN A 50 3.70 -20.55 20.12
N PRO A 51 3.57 -21.88 19.98
CA PRO A 51 2.36 -22.62 20.36
C PRO A 51 2.14 -22.74 21.88
N GLN A 52 3.13 -22.40 22.68
CA GLN A 52 3.04 -22.39 24.15
C GLN A 52 2.27 -21.18 24.69
N LEU A 53 2.15 -20.11 23.89
CA LEU A 53 1.44 -18.91 24.29
C LEU A 53 -0.03 -18.99 23.85
N SER A 54 -0.95 -18.74 24.79
CA SER A 54 -2.37 -18.64 24.47
C SER A 54 -2.68 -17.40 23.64
N ALA A 55 -3.81 -17.40 22.92
CA ALA A 55 -4.28 -16.24 22.17
C ALA A 55 -4.38 -14.98 23.03
N THR A 56 -4.88 -15.12 24.26
CA THR A 56 -5.00 -14.03 25.23
C THR A 56 -3.62 -13.46 25.60
N GLN A 57 -2.63 -14.32 25.88
CA GLN A 57 -1.29 -13.89 26.22
C GLN A 57 -0.61 -13.14 25.04
N LYS A 58 -0.83 -13.61 23.81
CA LYS A 58 -0.34 -12.94 22.60
C LYS A 58 -0.99 -11.57 22.41
N SER A 59 -2.31 -11.49 22.62
CA SER A 59 -3.05 -10.22 22.55
C SER A 59 -2.60 -9.23 23.63
N ASP A 60 -2.48 -9.66 24.88
CA ASP A 60 -2.06 -8.80 25.99
C ASP A 60 -0.63 -8.26 25.78
N LEU A 61 0.27 -9.13 25.30
CA LEU A 61 1.64 -8.72 24.94
C LEU A 61 1.62 -7.66 23.83
N PHE A 62 0.80 -7.88 22.80
CA PHE A 62 0.68 -6.95 21.68
C PHE A 62 0.14 -5.59 22.15
N LYS A 63 -0.93 -5.59 22.94
CA LYS A 63 -1.52 -4.39 23.53
C LYS A 63 -0.54 -3.64 24.45
N ALA A 64 0.26 -4.38 25.22
CA ALA A 64 1.28 -3.78 26.10
C ALA A 64 2.38 -3.06 25.29
N LEU A 65 2.76 -3.56 24.12
CA LEU A 65 3.75 -2.93 23.24
C LEU A 65 3.20 -1.71 22.51
N VAL A 66 1.92 -1.72 22.13
CA VAL A 66 1.25 -0.57 21.52
C VAL A 66 1.07 0.58 22.53
N GLY A 67 0.95 0.25 23.83
CA GLY A 67 0.88 1.21 24.90
C GLY A 67 -0.55 1.69 25.22
N LYS A 68 -0.66 2.85 25.93
CA LYS A 68 -1.93 3.32 26.53
C LYS A 68 -2.98 3.86 25.54
N ALA A 69 -2.70 3.90 24.26
CA ALA A 69 -3.56 4.52 23.26
C ALA A 69 -4.43 3.53 22.46
N VAL A 70 -4.59 2.30 22.97
CA VAL A 70 -5.41 1.29 22.28
C VAL A 70 -6.89 1.59 22.52
N ASP A 71 -7.59 2.09 21.49
CA ASP A 71 -9.05 2.27 21.53
C ASP A 71 -9.77 0.92 21.54
N GLY A 72 -11.02 0.88 22.01
CA GLY A 72 -11.78 -0.35 22.10
C GLY A 72 -11.90 -1.14 20.77
N VAL A 73 -11.97 -0.45 19.65
CA VAL A 73 -12.04 -1.08 18.32
C VAL A 73 -10.69 -1.69 17.92
N GLU A 74 -9.59 -1.00 18.23
CA GLU A 74 -8.24 -1.48 17.99
C GLU A 74 -7.92 -2.71 18.86
N ALA A 75 -8.32 -2.65 20.14
CA ALA A 75 -8.20 -3.81 21.04
C ALA A 75 -8.96 -5.02 20.51
N ASN A 76 -10.20 -4.82 20.04
CA ASN A 76 -11.00 -5.89 19.45
C ASN A 76 -10.36 -6.46 18.18
N LEU A 77 -9.76 -5.63 17.33
CA LEU A 77 -9.03 -6.10 16.15
C LEU A 77 -7.88 -7.02 16.54
N ILE A 78 -7.08 -6.63 17.54
CA ILE A 78 -5.95 -7.42 18.04
C ILE A 78 -6.46 -8.75 18.63
N ASP A 79 -7.54 -8.73 19.43
CA ASP A 79 -8.14 -9.92 20.01
C ASP A 79 -8.62 -10.90 18.95
N VAL A 80 -9.40 -10.43 17.98
CA VAL A 80 -9.90 -11.26 16.87
C VAL A 80 -8.77 -11.87 16.06
N LEU A 81 -7.71 -11.10 15.79
CA LEU A 81 -6.53 -11.61 15.06
C LEU A 81 -5.74 -12.63 15.89
N ALA A 82 -5.64 -12.43 17.20
CA ALA A 82 -4.99 -13.37 18.12
C ALA A 82 -5.75 -14.69 18.23
N GLU A 83 -7.08 -14.64 18.42
CA GLU A 83 -7.96 -15.81 18.50
C GLU A 83 -7.91 -16.66 17.23
N ASN A 84 -7.78 -16.02 16.07
CA ASN A 84 -7.69 -16.70 14.78
C ASN A 84 -6.24 -17.07 14.38
N GLU A 85 -5.25 -16.82 15.23
CA GLU A 85 -3.82 -17.03 14.95
C GLU A 85 -3.32 -16.25 13.72
N ARG A 86 -3.87 -15.04 13.47
CA ARG A 86 -3.63 -14.21 12.29
C ARG A 86 -2.92 -12.89 12.57
N LEU A 87 -2.28 -12.74 13.72
CA LEU A 87 -1.48 -11.54 14.03
C LEU A 87 -0.35 -11.30 13.02
N SER A 88 0.19 -12.37 12.42
CA SER A 88 1.22 -12.27 11.38
C SER A 88 0.74 -11.63 10.07
N VAL A 89 -0.57 -11.45 9.89
CA VAL A 89 -1.18 -10.88 8.67
C VAL A 89 -1.35 -9.35 8.79
N LEU A 90 -1.00 -8.75 9.92
CA LEU A 90 -1.10 -7.30 10.15
C LEU A 90 -0.37 -6.44 9.11
N PRO A 91 0.83 -6.80 8.61
CA PRO A 91 1.48 -6.04 7.55
C PRO A 91 0.66 -5.99 6.25
N GLU A 92 0.04 -7.10 5.87
CA GLU A 92 -0.82 -7.19 4.70
C GLU A 92 -2.13 -6.41 4.89
N ILE A 93 -2.69 -6.43 6.12
CA ILE A 93 -3.88 -5.63 6.47
C ILE A 93 -3.56 -4.12 6.34
N ALA A 94 -2.42 -3.69 6.85
CA ALA A 94 -1.98 -2.29 6.74
C ALA A 94 -1.81 -1.87 5.27
N GLY A 95 -1.16 -2.70 4.45
CA GLY A 95 -0.98 -2.43 3.02
C GLY A 95 -2.31 -2.33 2.26
N LEU A 96 -3.25 -3.24 2.52
CA LEU A 96 -4.59 -3.20 1.91
C LEU A 96 -5.41 -2.00 2.38
N PHE A 97 -5.29 -1.61 3.65
CA PHE A 97 -5.96 -0.43 4.18
C PHE A 97 -5.48 0.85 3.49
N GLU A 98 -4.15 1.01 3.30
CA GLU A 98 -3.59 2.16 2.59
C GLU A 98 -4.05 2.20 1.12
N ALA A 99 -4.14 1.06 0.45
CA ALA A 99 -4.67 0.97 -0.90
C ALA A 99 -6.15 1.40 -0.97
N LEU A 100 -6.98 0.97 -0.01
CA LEU A 100 -8.40 1.36 0.08
C LEU A 100 -8.55 2.85 0.39
N LYS A 101 -7.71 3.38 1.29
CA LYS A 101 -7.67 4.81 1.62
C LYS A 101 -7.28 5.65 0.42
N GLY A 102 -6.22 5.27 -0.31
CA GLY A 102 -5.81 5.94 -1.54
C GLY A 102 -6.92 5.96 -2.59
N ALA A 103 -7.62 4.83 -2.78
CA ALA A 103 -8.75 4.75 -3.70
C ALA A 103 -9.93 5.65 -3.28
N GLU A 104 -10.21 5.77 -1.98
CA GLU A 104 -11.28 6.64 -1.45
C GLU A 104 -10.92 8.12 -1.54
N GLU A 105 -9.68 8.47 -1.22
CA GLU A 105 -9.17 9.84 -1.30
C GLU A 105 -8.94 10.29 -2.76
N GLY A 106 -9.13 9.38 -3.71
CA GLY A 106 -8.84 9.63 -5.12
C GLY A 106 -7.34 9.83 -5.37
N VAL A 107 -6.50 9.34 -4.48
CA VAL A 107 -5.04 9.34 -4.67
C VAL A 107 -4.65 8.00 -5.28
N THR A 108 -4.04 8.05 -6.44
CA THR A 108 -3.55 6.85 -7.11
C THR A 108 -2.03 6.91 -7.19
N ASP A 109 -1.38 5.83 -6.82
CA ASP A 109 0.08 5.73 -6.97
C ASP A 109 0.44 5.66 -8.45
N ALA A 110 1.36 6.52 -8.86
CA ALA A 110 1.90 6.57 -10.21
C ALA A 110 3.40 6.28 -10.18
N THR A 111 3.85 5.32 -10.97
CA THR A 111 5.29 5.10 -11.18
C THR A 111 5.68 5.68 -12.54
N ILE A 112 6.57 6.66 -12.54
CA ILE A 112 7.09 7.32 -13.73
C ILE A 112 8.48 6.75 -14.04
N HIS A 113 8.58 5.91 -15.05
CA HIS A 113 9.86 5.50 -15.60
C HIS A 113 10.33 6.54 -16.59
N SER A 114 11.49 7.14 -16.36
CA SER A 114 12.10 8.15 -17.23
C SER A 114 13.47 7.69 -17.71
N ALA A 115 13.80 7.95 -18.98
CA ALA A 115 15.12 7.67 -19.52
C ALA A 115 16.25 8.49 -18.86
N PHE A 116 15.91 9.64 -18.31
CA PHE A 116 16.83 10.56 -17.65
C PHE A 116 16.29 11.05 -16.32
N PRO A 117 17.14 11.49 -15.38
CA PRO A 117 16.69 12.14 -14.16
C PRO A 117 15.80 13.36 -14.50
N LEU A 118 14.63 13.44 -13.88
CA LEU A 118 13.73 14.59 -14.05
C LEU A 118 14.06 15.67 -13.03
N ASP A 119 14.10 16.92 -13.49
CA ASP A 119 14.13 18.10 -12.62
C ASP A 119 12.83 18.22 -11.83
N GLU A 120 12.89 18.84 -10.65
CA GLU A 120 11.72 19.01 -9.77
C GLU A 120 10.57 19.74 -10.49
N LYS A 121 10.88 20.72 -11.32
CA LYS A 121 9.89 21.44 -12.14
C LYS A 121 9.25 20.52 -13.18
N GLN A 122 10.05 19.76 -13.90
CA GLN A 122 9.56 18.78 -14.89
C GLN A 122 8.68 17.71 -14.25
N ARG A 123 9.03 17.26 -13.04
CA ARG A 123 8.24 16.32 -12.26
C ARG A 123 6.88 16.91 -11.90
N GLN A 124 6.85 18.15 -11.41
CA GLN A 124 5.61 18.84 -11.02
C GLN A 124 4.70 19.09 -12.23
N ASP A 125 5.25 19.58 -13.34
CA ASP A 125 4.49 19.80 -14.58
C ASP A 125 3.89 18.48 -15.10
N LEU A 126 4.67 17.40 -15.08
CA LEU A 126 4.20 16.09 -15.51
C LEU A 126 3.10 15.53 -14.61
N ILE A 127 3.24 15.68 -13.28
CA ILE A 127 2.20 15.26 -12.33
C ILE A 127 0.92 16.07 -12.57
N ALA A 128 0.99 17.38 -12.76
CA ALA A 128 -0.17 18.22 -13.01
C ALA A 128 -0.91 17.82 -14.30
N ASP A 129 -0.18 17.52 -15.37
CA ASP A 129 -0.77 17.03 -16.63
C ASP A 129 -1.46 15.65 -16.45
N LEU A 130 -0.84 14.77 -15.67
CA LEU A 130 -1.41 13.46 -15.38
C LEU A 130 -2.65 13.57 -14.49
N GLU A 131 -2.64 14.40 -13.46
CA GLU A 131 -3.80 14.64 -12.59
C GLU A 131 -4.97 15.22 -13.38
N ALA A 132 -4.70 16.16 -14.31
CA ALA A 132 -5.72 16.71 -15.21
C ALA A 132 -6.33 15.63 -16.13
N ARG A 133 -5.50 14.71 -16.62
CA ARG A 133 -5.91 13.63 -17.53
C ARG A 133 -6.69 12.53 -16.83
N PHE A 134 -6.21 12.09 -15.66
CA PHE A 134 -6.82 10.99 -14.89
C PHE A 134 -7.92 11.49 -13.93
N LYS A 135 -8.03 12.80 -13.71
CA LYS A 135 -8.97 13.46 -12.78
C LYS A 135 -8.87 12.94 -11.34
N THR A 136 -7.67 12.52 -10.95
CA THR A 136 -7.32 11.99 -9.63
C THR A 136 -6.03 12.64 -9.16
N ARG A 137 -5.86 12.75 -7.84
CA ARG A 137 -4.57 13.17 -7.29
C ARG A 137 -3.58 12.01 -7.42
N LEU A 138 -2.35 12.32 -7.84
CA LEU A 138 -1.33 11.32 -8.08
C LEU A 138 -0.16 11.49 -7.11
N THR A 139 0.21 10.39 -6.45
CA THR A 139 1.51 10.31 -5.77
C THR A 139 2.48 9.63 -6.72
N ALA A 140 3.42 10.41 -7.28
CA ALA A 140 4.32 9.91 -8.31
C ALA A 140 5.71 9.60 -7.74
N GLU A 141 6.14 8.35 -7.94
CA GLU A 141 7.52 7.91 -7.75
C GLU A 141 8.24 7.91 -9.11
N VAL A 142 9.45 8.50 -9.17
CA VAL A 142 10.25 8.57 -10.39
C VAL A 142 11.35 7.53 -10.32
N VAL A 143 11.36 6.63 -11.31
CA VAL A 143 12.39 5.60 -11.49
C VAL A 143 13.14 5.89 -12.79
N VAL A 144 14.48 5.98 -12.72
CA VAL A 144 15.29 6.18 -13.92
C VAL A 144 15.52 4.83 -14.61
N ASP A 145 15.02 4.71 -15.84
CA ASP A 145 15.17 3.53 -16.70
C ASP A 145 15.77 3.91 -18.06
N GLN A 146 17.06 3.73 -18.17
CA GLN A 146 17.81 4.05 -19.40
C GLN A 146 17.40 3.18 -20.61
N SER A 147 16.72 2.05 -20.39
CA SER A 147 16.28 1.16 -21.49
C SER A 147 15.21 1.78 -22.37
N LEU A 148 14.56 2.85 -21.93
CA LEU A 148 13.53 3.58 -22.68
C LEU A 148 14.08 4.42 -23.82
N ILE A 149 15.42 4.65 -23.87
CA ILE A 149 16.14 5.47 -24.87
C ILE A 149 15.77 6.97 -24.75
N GLY A 150 14.51 7.29 -24.48
CA GLY A 150 13.98 8.65 -24.32
C GLY A 150 12.49 8.64 -24.01
N GLY A 151 11.98 9.76 -23.51
CA GLY A 151 10.59 9.88 -23.07
C GLY A 151 10.31 9.27 -21.72
N VAL A 152 9.03 9.05 -21.43
CA VAL A 152 8.57 8.49 -20.15
C VAL A 152 7.53 7.39 -20.37
N LYS A 153 7.56 6.40 -19.48
CA LYS A 153 6.52 5.38 -19.34
C LYS A 153 5.91 5.54 -17.96
N ILE A 154 4.62 5.71 -17.90
CA ILE A 154 3.89 6.01 -16.69
C ILE A 154 2.92 4.85 -16.40
N VAL A 155 2.97 4.35 -15.18
CA VAL A 155 2.05 3.30 -14.69
C VAL A 155 1.21 3.95 -13.60
N VAL A 156 -0.11 3.99 -13.80
CA VAL A 156 -1.08 4.55 -12.85
C VAL A 156 -2.07 3.44 -12.52
N GLY A 157 -1.91 2.81 -11.36
CA GLY A 157 -2.70 1.63 -11.02
C GLY A 157 -2.58 0.54 -12.09
N ASP A 158 -3.69 0.19 -12.72
CA ASP A 158 -3.74 -0.83 -13.79
C ASP A 158 -3.52 -0.24 -15.20
N GLN A 159 -3.37 1.07 -15.33
CA GLN A 159 -3.19 1.73 -16.63
C GLN A 159 -1.73 2.07 -16.89
N VAL A 160 -1.28 1.74 -18.11
CA VAL A 160 0.07 2.05 -18.57
C VAL A 160 0.00 3.05 -19.72
N LEU A 161 0.63 4.21 -19.54
CA LEU A 161 0.80 5.21 -20.59
C LEU A 161 2.27 5.20 -21.02
N ASP A 162 2.55 4.63 -22.17
CA ASP A 162 3.90 4.56 -22.74
C ASP A 162 4.08 5.63 -23.83
N THR A 163 4.87 6.66 -23.51
CA THR A 163 5.27 7.72 -24.45
C THR A 163 6.76 7.66 -24.75
N SER A 164 7.41 6.54 -24.43
CA SER A 164 8.83 6.33 -24.69
C SER A 164 9.17 6.20 -26.19
N VAL A 165 10.39 6.54 -26.54
CA VAL A 165 10.91 6.33 -27.90
C VAL A 165 10.90 4.82 -28.23
N ARG A 166 11.24 3.98 -27.28
CA ARG A 166 11.19 2.53 -27.42
C ARG A 166 9.79 2.03 -27.78
N GLY A 167 8.77 2.42 -27.04
CA GLY A 167 7.39 2.01 -27.29
C GLY A 167 6.89 2.48 -28.67
N LYS A 168 7.29 3.69 -29.11
CA LYS A 168 6.99 4.19 -30.47
C LYS A 168 7.65 3.37 -31.55
N LEU A 169 8.92 3.00 -31.39
CA LEU A 169 9.67 2.16 -32.34
C LEU A 169 9.07 0.75 -32.42
N GLU A 170 8.70 0.15 -31.30
CA GLU A 170 8.06 -1.16 -31.26
C GLU A 170 6.70 -1.14 -31.98
N SER A 171 5.89 -0.10 -31.74
CA SER A 171 4.60 0.09 -32.42
C SER A 171 4.76 0.27 -33.94
N MET A 172 5.77 1.03 -34.36
CA MET A 172 6.08 1.20 -35.81
C MET A 172 6.57 -0.12 -36.43
N GLY A 173 7.41 -0.87 -35.69
CA GLY A 173 7.90 -2.19 -36.15
C GLY A 173 6.77 -3.20 -36.35
N LEU A 174 5.75 -3.17 -35.48
CA LEU A 174 4.56 -4.01 -35.62
C LEU A 174 3.69 -3.58 -36.83
N ALA A 175 3.53 -2.27 -37.05
CA ALA A 175 2.77 -1.75 -38.18
C ALA A 175 3.41 -2.04 -39.55
N LEU A 176 4.73 -2.16 -39.60
CA LEU A 176 5.47 -2.49 -40.84
C LEU A 176 5.55 -3.99 -41.12
N LYS A 177 5.17 -4.85 -40.17
CA LYS A 177 5.16 -6.33 -40.35
C LYS A 177 3.80 -6.85 -40.88
N ASN A 178 2.77 -6.02 -40.89
CA ASN A 178 1.48 -6.29 -41.54
C ASN A 178 1.40 -5.61 -42.91
#